data_ca3dbc2689993aecfd31d1b5a17e9f76
#
_entry.id   ca3dbc2689993aecfd31d1b5a17e9f76
#
_cell.length_a   1.000
_cell.length_b   1.000
_cell.length_c   1.000
_cell.angle_alpha   90.00
_cell.angle_beta   90.00
_cell.angle_gamma   90.00
#
_symmetry.space_group_name_H-M   'P 1'
#
loop_
_entity.id
_entity.type
_entity.pdbx_description
1 polymer ?
#
loop_
_entity_poly.entity_id
_entity_poly.type
_entity_poly.pdbx_seq_one_letter_code
_entity_poly.pdbx_strand_id
1 'polypeptide(L)'
;MKKLTVIVKPANREDVIDIMESCAVYGVMETDITGYGNQKGYRVMYRGTMSGPNVLMKCKFETVGDDKTIEVLKGFLEKKLCTGNIGDGKIFVEKVADVIRV
;
A
#
# COMPACT_ATOMS: atom_id res chain seq x y z
N MET A 1 -7.15 2.31 18.51
CA MET A 1 -7.45 2.07 17.10
C MET A 1 -6.43 2.77 16.21
N LYS A 2 -6.00 2.09 15.20
CA LYS A 2 -5.08 2.63 14.20
C LYS A 2 -5.58 2.29 12.82
N LYS A 3 -5.24 3.14 11.85
CA LYS A 3 -5.48 2.91 10.44
C LYS A 3 -4.15 2.61 9.79
N LEU A 4 -4.12 1.53 9.01
CA LEU A 4 -2.96 1.20 8.20
C LEU A 4 -3.31 1.39 6.74
N THR A 5 -2.44 2.09 6.04
CA THR A 5 -2.54 2.28 4.60
C THR A 5 -1.27 1.71 3.98
N VAL A 6 -1.41 0.83 3.02
CA VAL A 6 -0.26 0.31 2.28
C VAL A 6 -0.45 0.58 0.80
N ILE A 7 0.59 1.10 0.18
CA ILE A 7 0.60 1.42 -1.24
C ILE A 7 1.67 0.56 -1.89
N VAL A 8 1.28 -0.26 -2.85
CA VAL A 8 2.18 -1.23 -3.48
C VAL A 8 2.00 -1.23 -4.99
N LYS A 9 2.96 -1.84 -5.67
CA LYS A 9 2.85 -2.12 -7.10
C LYS A 9 1.75 -3.15 -7.33
N PRO A 10 1.09 -3.12 -8.49
CA PRO A 10 0.06 -4.12 -8.82
C PRO A 10 0.55 -5.56 -8.69
N ALA A 11 1.83 -5.81 -8.96
CA ALA A 11 2.41 -7.14 -8.85
C ALA A 11 2.35 -7.71 -7.42
N ASN A 12 2.28 -6.85 -6.40
CA ASN A 12 2.24 -7.27 -5.01
C ASN A 12 0.82 -7.31 -4.43
N ARG A 13 -0.18 -7.06 -5.26
CA ARG A 13 -1.58 -6.96 -4.83
C ARG A 13 -2.06 -8.20 -4.10
N GLU A 14 -1.87 -9.38 -4.71
CA GLU A 14 -2.36 -10.64 -4.13
C GLU A 14 -1.68 -10.95 -2.80
N ASP A 15 -0.39 -10.69 -2.68
CA ASP A 15 0.36 -10.90 -1.45
C ASP A 15 -0.19 -10.05 -0.31
N VAL A 16 -0.53 -8.79 -0.60
CA VAL A 16 -1.09 -7.89 0.39
C VAL A 16 -2.46 -8.37 0.85
N ILE A 17 -3.30 -8.78 -0.08
CA ILE A 17 -4.64 -9.29 0.24
C ILE A 17 -4.53 -10.52 1.14
N ASP A 18 -3.67 -11.46 0.79
CA ASP A 18 -3.47 -12.68 1.57
C ASP A 18 -3.03 -12.37 3.00
N ILE A 19 -2.08 -11.45 3.15
CA ILE A 19 -1.59 -11.05 4.48
C ILE A 19 -2.70 -10.39 5.29
N MET A 20 -3.44 -9.47 4.68
CA MET A 20 -4.52 -8.76 5.39
C MET A 20 -5.62 -9.71 5.83
N GLU A 21 -6.00 -10.65 4.98
CA GLU A 21 -6.99 -11.66 5.34
C GLU A 21 -6.51 -12.53 6.50
N SER A 22 -5.23 -12.87 6.54
CA SER A 22 -4.67 -13.73 7.59
C SER A 22 -4.62 -13.03 8.96
N CYS A 23 -4.63 -11.71 8.99
CA CYS A 23 -4.50 -10.94 10.23
C CYS A 23 -5.85 -10.59 10.86
N ALA A 24 -6.96 -11.14 10.36
CA ALA A 24 -8.30 -10.93 10.92
C ALA A 24 -8.68 -9.45 11.08
N VAL A 25 -8.31 -8.63 10.11
CA VAL A 25 -8.72 -7.23 10.12
C VAL A 25 -10.21 -7.09 9.75
N TYR A 26 -10.86 -6.04 10.26
CA TYR A 26 -12.31 -5.86 10.13
C TYR A 26 -12.82 -5.59 8.73
N GLY A 27 -11.98 -5.23 7.85
CA GLY A 27 -12.36 -4.98 6.46
C GLY A 27 -11.20 -4.34 5.76
N VAL A 28 -11.12 -4.57 4.47
CA VAL A 28 -10.03 -4.04 3.66
C VAL A 28 -10.64 -3.29 2.49
N MET A 29 -10.21 -2.05 2.31
CA MET A 29 -10.62 -1.26 1.16
C MET A 29 -9.46 -1.20 0.19
N GLU A 30 -9.76 -1.42 -1.06
CA GLU A 30 -8.75 -1.34 -2.13
C GLU A 30 -9.12 -0.21 -3.08
N THR A 31 -8.12 0.57 -3.49
CA THR A 31 -8.29 1.64 -4.45
C THR A 31 -7.12 1.61 -5.43
N ASP A 32 -7.41 1.70 -6.72
CA ASP A 32 -6.38 1.88 -7.72
C ASP A 32 -6.01 3.37 -7.73
N ILE A 33 -4.73 3.66 -7.66
CA ILE A 33 -4.24 5.04 -7.63
C ILE A 33 -3.17 5.25 -8.68
N THR A 34 -3.02 6.50 -9.07
CA THR A 34 -1.95 6.92 -9.97
C THR A 34 -1.00 7.80 -9.17
N GLY A 35 0.25 7.36 -9.12
CA GLY A 35 1.30 8.13 -8.46
C GLY A 35 2.13 8.90 -9.47
N TYR A 36 2.68 10.00 -9.03
CA TYR A 36 3.62 10.80 -9.81
C TYR A 36 4.88 10.95 -8.97
N GLY A 37 6.01 10.68 -9.56
CA GLY A 37 7.24 10.78 -8.82
C GLY A 37 8.44 10.34 -9.63
N ASN A 38 9.58 10.44 -9.01
CA ASN A 38 10.84 10.08 -9.65
C ASN A 38 11.27 8.71 -9.14
N GLN A 39 11.16 7.70 -10.00
CA GLN A 39 11.59 6.36 -9.67
C GLN A 39 12.95 6.10 -10.31
N LYS A 40 14.02 6.50 -9.62
CA LYS A 40 15.40 6.31 -10.07
C LYS A 40 15.70 6.90 -11.45
N GLY A 41 15.04 7.98 -11.81
CA GLY A 41 15.25 8.61 -13.09
C GLY A 41 14.68 7.87 -14.28
N TYR A 42 13.98 6.77 -14.06
CA TYR A 42 13.32 6.07 -15.15
C TYR A 42 12.17 6.88 -15.70
N ARG A 43 12.17 6.99 -17.02
CA ARG A 43 11.07 7.57 -17.74
C ARG A 43 10.49 6.49 -18.63
N VAL A 44 9.18 6.35 -18.59
CA VAL A 44 8.51 5.35 -19.41
C VAL A 44 8.20 5.97 -20.75
N MET A 45 8.67 5.32 -21.80
CA MET A 45 8.37 5.72 -23.17
C MET A 45 7.18 4.92 -23.67
N TYR A 46 6.13 5.62 -24.05
CA TYR A 46 4.97 5.01 -24.67
C TYR A 46 4.92 5.43 -26.14
N ARG A 47 5.00 4.46 -27.04
CA ARG A 47 4.86 4.71 -28.49
C ARG A 47 5.79 5.81 -28.99
N GLY A 48 7.00 5.84 -28.49
CA GLY A 48 7.96 6.86 -28.88
C GLY A 48 7.75 8.23 -28.25
N THR A 49 6.71 8.39 -27.46
CA THR A 49 6.49 9.64 -26.73
C THR A 49 6.67 9.40 -25.24
N MET A 50 7.23 10.38 -24.57
CA MET A 50 7.33 10.35 -23.13
C MET A 50 5.93 10.57 -22.56
N SER A 51 5.36 9.54 -21.95
CA SER A 51 4.15 9.74 -21.18
C SER A 51 4.57 10.45 -19.89
N GLY A 52 4.41 11.71 -19.82
CA GLY A 52 4.62 12.52 -18.63
C GLY A 52 5.70 12.05 -17.66
N PRO A 53 6.08 12.85 -16.71
CA PRO A 53 7.10 12.43 -15.76
C PRO A 53 6.54 11.37 -14.82
N ASN A 54 6.95 10.13 -15.03
CA ASN A 54 6.87 9.10 -14.01
C ASN A 54 5.46 8.84 -13.44
N VAL A 55 4.53 8.58 -14.33
CA VAL A 55 3.18 8.14 -13.91
C VAL A 55 3.29 6.67 -13.48
N LEU A 56 2.94 6.39 -12.24
CA LEU A 56 3.03 5.07 -11.65
C LEU A 56 1.66 4.58 -11.23
N MET A 57 1.29 3.42 -11.74
CA MET A 57 0.05 2.76 -11.28
C MET A 57 0.36 2.01 -10.00
N LYS A 58 -0.46 2.22 -8.98
CA LYS A 58 -0.31 1.60 -7.66
C LYS A 58 -1.65 1.11 -7.14
N CYS A 59 -1.58 0.19 -6.21
CA CYS A 59 -2.74 -0.26 -5.46
C CYS A 59 -2.64 0.25 -4.03
N LYS A 60 -3.71 0.82 -3.52
CA LYS A 60 -3.78 1.28 -2.14
C LYS A 60 -4.76 0.42 -1.37
N PHE A 61 -4.33 -0.09 -0.23
CA PHE A 61 -5.16 -0.86 0.69
C PHE A 61 -5.25 -0.14 2.01
N GLU A 62 -6.43 -0.09 2.57
CA GLU A 62 -6.66 0.57 3.86
C GLU A 62 -7.45 -0.34 4.78
N THR A 63 -7.09 -0.36 6.03
CA THR A 63 -7.83 -1.07 7.06
C THR A 63 -7.68 -0.36 8.40
N VAL A 64 -8.64 -0.60 9.29
CA VAL A 64 -8.62 -0.04 10.64
C VAL A 64 -8.75 -1.21 11.62
N GLY A 65 -7.99 -1.18 12.68
CA GLY A 65 -8.04 -2.23 13.69
C GLY A 65 -7.48 -1.75 15.01
N ASP A 66 -7.45 -2.64 15.99
CA ASP A 66 -6.83 -2.30 17.27
C ASP A 66 -5.31 -2.19 17.09
N ASP A 67 -4.67 -1.54 18.05
CA ASP A 67 -3.25 -1.23 17.96
C ASP A 67 -2.39 -2.48 17.77
N LYS A 68 -2.73 -3.56 18.48
CA LYS A 68 -1.96 -4.80 18.44
C LYS A 68 -2.09 -5.48 17.08
N THR A 69 -3.30 -5.58 16.56
CA THR A 69 -3.55 -6.18 15.25
C THR A 69 -2.82 -5.41 14.15
N ILE A 70 -2.88 -4.09 14.19
CA ILE A 70 -2.21 -3.25 13.20
C ILE A 70 -0.69 -3.41 13.28
N GLU A 71 -0.13 -3.54 14.50
CA GLU A 71 1.31 -3.76 14.64
C GLU A 71 1.74 -5.11 14.06
N VAL A 72 0.96 -6.15 14.27
CA VAL A 72 1.24 -7.48 13.69
C VAL A 72 1.15 -7.41 12.16
N LEU A 73 0.09 -6.80 11.65
CA LEU A 73 -0.09 -6.64 10.20
C LEU A 73 1.07 -5.85 9.58
N LYS A 74 1.46 -4.76 10.21
CA LYS A 74 2.59 -3.95 9.75
C LYS A 74 3.86 -4.80 9.63
N GLY A 75 4.13 -5.61 10.65
CA GLY A 75 5.31 -6.47 10.64
C GLY A 75 5.33 -7.47 9.50
N PHE A 76 4.21 -8.11 9.23
CA PHE A 76 4.11 -9.07 8.11
C PHE A 76 4.27 -8.37 6.76
N LEU A 77 3.68 -7.19 6.60
CA LEU A 77 3.80 -6.44 5.36
C LEU A 77 5.23 -5.96 5.14
N GLU A 78 5.88 -5.45 6.17
CA GLU A 78 7.28 -5.04 6.06
C GLU A 78 8.16 -6.20 5.61
N LYS A 79 7.99 -7.35 6.23
CA LYS A 79 8.80 -8.53 5.94
C LYS A 79 8.59 -9.00 4.50
N LYS A 80 7.34 -9.00 4.04
CA LYS A 80 7.01 -9.50 2.70
C LYS A 80 7.42 -8.52 1.60
N LEU A 81 7.25 -7.22 1.84
CA LEU A 81 7.42 -6.20 0.81
C LEU A 81 8.82 -5.59 0.78
N CYS A 82 9.62 -5.80 1.81
CA CYS A 82 10.95 -5.20 1.89
C CYS A 82 11.93 -5.99 1.01
N THR A 83 12.23 -5.47 -0.16
CA THR A 83 13.23 -6.06 -1.06
C THR A 83 14.51 -5.24 -1.11
N GLY A 84 14.53 -4.10 -0.41
CA GLY A 84 15.66 -3.17 -0.44
C GLY A 84 15.65 -2.24 -1.64
N ASN A 85 14.68 -2.33 -2.50
CA ASN A 85 14.56 -1.46 -3.68
C ASN A 85 13.64 -0.28 -3.43
N ILE A 86 13.99 0.87 -3.99
CA ILE A 86 13.13 2.05 -3.94
C ILE A 86 11.87 1.80 -4.75
N GLY A 87 10.72 2.18 -4.20
CA GLY A 87 9.45 2.03 -4.91
C GLY A 87 8.72 0.73 -4.68
N ASP A 88 9.21 -0.12 -3.77
CA ASP A 88 8.55 -1.39 -3.44
C ASP A 88 7.19 -1.18 -2.79
N GLY A 89 7.07 -0.13 -1.98
CA GLY A 89 5.82 0.19 -1.32
C GLY A 89 6.01 1.14 -0.16
N LYS A 90 4.90 1.60 0.37
CA LYS A 90 4.88 2.47 1.55
C LYS A 90 3.78 2.01 2.48
N ILE A 91 4.06 2.08 3.76
CA ILE A 91 3.10 1.75 4.81
C ILE A 91 2.95 2.98 5.69
N PHE A 92 1.70 3.40 5.89
CA PHE A 92 1.37 4.50 6.78
C PHE A 92 0.52 3.96 7.91
N VAL A 93 0.85 4.35 9.13
CA VAL A 93 0.05 4.01 10.30
C VAL A 93 -0.35 5.31 10.99
N GLU A 94 -1.64 5.48 11.20
CA GLU A 94 -2.20 6.68 11.79
C GLU A 94 -3.09 6.31 12.97
N LYS A 95 -3.16 7.18 13.96
CA LYS A 95 -4.09 7.03 15.06
C LYS A 95 -5.49 7.41 14.59
N VAL A 96 -6.47 6.62 14.98
CA VAL A 96 -7.88 6.90 14.69
C VAL A 96 -8.53 7.37 15.99
N ALA A 97 -9.06 8.58 15.96
CA ALA A 97 -9.66 9.18 17.15
C ALA A 97 -10.99 8.52 17.50
N ASP A 98 -11.77 8.14 16.50
CA ASP A 98 -13.09 7.55 16.74
C ASP A 98 -13.53 6.76 15.51
N VAL A 99 -14.32 5.70 15.76
CA VAL A 99 -14.95 4.91 14.70
C VAL A 99 -16.42 4.78 15.05
N ILE A 100 -17.27 5.29 14.19
CA ILE A 100 -18.72 5.28 14.40
C ILE A 100 -19.34 4.38 13.36
N ARG A 101 -20.07 3.36 13.81
CA ARG A 101 -20.86 2.51 12.93
C ARG A 101 -22.18 3.18 12.63
N VAL A 102 -22.49 3.19 11.39
CA VAL A 102 -23.77 3.74 10.94
C VAL A 102 -24.62 2.67 10.27
#